data_7326e83338306cf9c2576d492371eb9a
#
_entry.id   7326e83338306cf9c2576d492371eb9a
#
_cell.length_a   1.000
_cell.length_b   1.000
_cell.length_c   1.000
_cell.angle_alpha   90.00
_cell.angle_beta   90.00
_cell.angle_gamma   90.00
#
_symmetry.space_group_name_H-M   'P 1'
#
loop_
_entity.id
_entity.type
_entity.pdbx_description
1 polymer ?
#
loop_
_entity_poly.entity_id
_entity_poly.type
_entity_poly.pdbx_seq_one_letter_code
_entity_poly.pdbx_strand_id
1 'polypeptide(L)'
;VKGDGTLWMWGRNTDGMLGLSNTTNYSSPKQIGALTNWRNIALNRNHTVAVKTDGTLWAWGNGGYGKLGLGNTTTYSSPKQVGALTDWLSVACGLYFSIALKSDGTLWGWGTNDQGQLGDGAAFSGGSKSSPVQTTLAGTGWASCSAGMYVAGAIKTDGTLWTMGYNYYGSLGDGTSVDKNTPVQISGTNWKQVSTSISSAAIKTDGT
;
A
#
# COMPACT_ATOMS: atom_id res chain seq x y z
N VAL A 1 2.47 6.02 -14.58
CA VAL A 1 3.61 6.91 -14.83
C VAL A 1 4.14 6.61 -16.23
N LYS A 2 4.41 7.64 -17.03
CA LYS A 2 5.08 7.50 -18.32
C LYS A 2 6.61 7.43 -18.15
N GLY A 3 7.32 7.01 -19.21
CA GLY A 3 8.78 6.95 -19.22
C GLY A 3 9.47 8.30 -19.04
N ASP A 4 8.79 9.41 -19.30
CA ASP A 4 9.23 10.78 -19.02
C ASP A 4 8.98 11.22 -17.55
N GLY A 5 8.50 10.33 -16.71
CA GLY A 5 8.20 10.59 -15.30
C GLY A 5 6.90 11.34 -15.04
N THR A 6 6.10 11.64 -16.06
CA THR A 6 4.79 12.28 -15.89
C THR A 6 3.74 11.28 -15.37
N LEU A 7 2.83 11.76 -14.51
CA LEU A 7 1.73 10.96 -13.97
C LEU A 7 0.41 11.35 -14.65
N TRP A 8 -0.32 10.35 -15.11
CA TRP A 8 -1.60 10.51 -15.82
C TRP A 8 -2.68 9.66 -15.14
N MET A 9 -3.83 10.27 -14.88
CA MET A 9 -4.95 9.63 -14.18
C MET A 9 -6.26 9.87 -14.93
N TRP A 10 -7.20 8.92 -14.82
CA TRP A 10 -8.55 9.00 -15.39
C TRP A 10 -9.49 8.07 -14.63
N GLY A 11 -10.78 8.21 -14.88
CA GLY A 11 -11.83 7.42 -14.23
C GLY A 11 -12.62 8.24 -13.22
N ARG A 12 -13.14 7.56 -12.21
CA ARG A 12 -13.88 8.15 -11.10
C ARG A 12 -13.00 9.08 -10.26
N ASN A 13 -13.57 10.22 -9.85
CA ASN A 13 -12.86 11.23 -9.07
C ASN A 13 -13.70 11.86 -7.94
N THR A 14 -14.76 11.22 -7.51
CA THR A 14 -15.70 11.78 -6.51
C THR A 14 -15.05 12.13 -5.18
N ASP A 15 -13.95 11.47 -4.83
CA ASP A 15 -13.15 11.73 -3.62
C ASP A 15 -11.85 12.49 -3.92
N GLY A 16 -11.67 13.01 -5.15
CA GLY A 16 -10.43 13.69 -5.55
C GLY A 16 -9.25 12.74 -5.80
N MET A 17 -9.52 11.44 -5.96
CA MET A 17 -8.48 10.40 -6.05
C MET A 17 -7.63 10.48 -7.34
N LEU A 18 -8.03 11.28 -8.33
CA LEU A 18 -7.21 11.55 -9.51
C LEU A 18 -6.14 12.62 -9.26
N GLY A 19 -6.20 13.39 -8.15
CA GLY A 19 -5.18 14.37 -7.80
C GLY A 19 -5.17 15.65 -8.66
N LEU A 20 -6.29 15.96 -9.33
CA LEU A 20 -6.41 17.05 -10.30
C LEU A 20 -6.96 18.37 -9.70
N SER A 21 -6.92 18.49 -8.36
CA SER A 21 -7.46 19.62 -7.59
C SER A 21 -8.97 19.85 -7.77
N ASN A 22 -9.68 18.83 -8.19
CA ASN A 22 -11.14 18.81 -8.35
C ASN A 22 -11.70 17.40 -8.09
N THR A 23 -13.01 17.24 -8.21
CA THR A 23 -13.72 15.96 -8.03
C THR A 23 -14.46 15.51 -9.30
N THR A 24 -14.11 16.06 -10.46
CA THR A 24 -14.71 15.71 -11.75
C THR A 24 -14.17 14.36 -12.26
N ASN A 25 -15.08 13.48 -12.70
CA ASN A 25 -14.71 12.24 -13.37
C ASN A 25 -14.17 12.51 -14.78
N TYR A 26 -13.17 11.78 -15.20
CA TYR A 26 -12.57 11.93 -16.53
C TYR A 26 -12.54 10.59 -17.28
N SER A 27 -13.10 10.57 -18.49
CA SER A 27 -13.08 9.41 -19.39
C SER A 27 -11.81 9.30 -20.23
N SER A 28 -10.90 10.27 -20.13
CA SER A 28 -9.62 10.29 -20.83
C SER A 28 -8.49 10.67 -19.89
N PRO A 29 -7.25 10.20 -20.11
CA PRO A 29 -6.10 10.52 -19.28
C PRO A 29 -5.90 12.03 -19.12
N LYS A 30 -5.71 12.47 -17.86
CA LYS A 30 -5.33 13.84 -17.47
C LYS A 30 -4.02 13.81 -16.73
N GLN A 31 -3.10 14.70 -17.07
CA GLN A 31 -1.81 14.82 -16.40
C GLN A 31 -1.97 15.51 -15.04
N ILE A 32 -1.29 14.97 -14.02
CA ILE A 32 -1.22 15.58 -12.69
C ILE A 32 -0.08 16.57 -12.65
N GLY A 33 -0.42 17.86 -12.68
CA GLY A 33 0.58 18.94 -12.64
C GLY A 33 1.61 18.84 -13.77
N ALA A 34 2.74 19.52 -13.61
CA ALA A 34 3.85 19.54 -14.58
C ALA A 34 5.06 18.70 -14.13
N LEU A 35 4.97 17.97 -13.03
CA LEU A 35 6.10 17.22 -12.47
C LEU A 35 6.42 15.97 -13.31
N THR A 36 7.72 15.71 -13.47
CA THR A 36 8.27 14.59 -14.25
C THR A 36 9.11 13.65 -13.40
N ASN A 37 8.87 13.61 -12.09
CA ASN A 37 9.66 12.84 -11.14
C ASN A 37 8.82 11.78 -10.37
N TRP A 38 7.66 11.39 -10.91
CA TRP A 38 6.89 10.30 -10.36
C TRP A 38 7.56 8.96 -10.70
N ARG A 39 7.73 8.09 -9.69
CA ARG A 39 8.40 6.79 -9.82
C ARG A 39 7.44 5.62 -9.70
N ASN A 40 6.64 5.60 -8.65
CA ASN A 40 5.76 4.49 -8.31
C ASN A 40 4.41 5.03 -7.85
N ILE A 41 3.34 4.34 -8.18
CA ILE A 41 1.98 4.72 -7.80
C ILE A 41 1.17 3.47 -7.46
N ALA A 42 0.37 3.58 -6.42
CA ALA A 42 -0.68 2.64 -6.07
C ALA A 42 -1.98 3.39 -5.86
N LEU A 43 -3.06 2.81 -6.29
CA LEU A 43 -4.40 3.35 -6.08
C LEU A 43 -5.37 2.19 -5.81
N ASN A 44 -6.39 2.49 -5.02
CA ASN A 44 -7.52 1.61 -4.82
C ASN A 44 -8.79 2.48 -4.87
N ARG A 45 -9.91 1.95 -4.50
CA ARG A 45 -11.27 2.48 -4.67
C ARG A 45 -11.41 4.01 -4.58
N ASN A 46 -10.74 4.69 -3.64
CA ASN A 46 -10.99 6.10 -3.37
C ASN A 46 -9.79 6.89 -2.82
N HIS A 47 -8.57 6.32 -2.86
CA HIS A 47 -7.34 7.03 -2.52
C HIS A 47 -6.18 6.57 -3.39
N THR A 48 -5.17 7.40 -3.45
CA THR A 48 -3.95 7.18 -4.22
C THR A 48 -2.74 7.53 -3.37
N VAL A 49 -1.71 6.71 -3.46
CA VAL A 49 -0.40 6.93 -2.85
C VAL A 49 0.67 6.80 -3.92
N ALA A 50 1.68 7.64 -3.89
CA ALA A 50 2.75 7.64 -4.88
C ALA A 50 4.10 8.00 -4.26
N VAL A 51 5.17 7.49 -4.87
CA VAL A 51 6.55 7.82 -4.53
C VAL A 51 7.20 8.52 -5.72
N LYS A 52 7.96 9.58 -5.43
CA LYS A 52 8.78 10.28 -6.41
C LYS A 52 10.20 9.71 -6.47
N THR A 53 10.95 10.07 -7.50
CA THR A 53 12.35 9.65 -7.70
C THR A 53 13.30 10.17 -6.62
N ASP A 54 12.93 11.26 -5.93
CA ASP A 54 13.63 11.80 -4.77
C ASP A 54 13.31 11.05 -3.46
N GLY A 55 12.53 9.97 -3.53
CA GLY A 55 12.14 9.15 -2.39
C GLY A 55 11.03 9.74 -1.52
N THR A 56 10.44 10.89 -1.88
CA THR A 56 9.32 11.47 -1.14
C THR A 56 8.01 10.70 -1.37
N LEU A 57 7.20 10.59 -0.32
CA LEU A 57 5.90 9.92 -0.34
C LEU A 57 4.77 10.94 -0.43
N TRP A 58 3.79 10.68 -1.28
CA TRP A 58 2.66 11.56 -1.54
C TRP A 58 1.34 10.78 -1.51
N ALA A 59 0.28 11.41 -1.00
CA ALA A 59 -1.04 10.79 -0.93
C ALA A 59 -2.15 11.81 -1.21
N TRP A 60 -3.29 11.32 -1.76
CA TRP A 60 -4.48 12.12 -2.04
C TRP A 60 -5.71 11.24 -2.22
N GLY A 61 -6.88 11.86 -2.33
CA GLY A 61 -8.18 11.19 -2.34
C GLY A 61 -8.81 11.19 -0.95
N ASN A 62 -9.66 10.23 -0.68
CA ASN A 62 -10.38 10.08 0.59
C ASN A 62 -9.43 9.78 1.76
N GLY A 63 -9.50 10.60 2.80
CA GLY A 63 -8.64 10.49 3.99
C GLY A 63 -9.24 9.68 5.15
N GLY A 64 -10.47 9.18 5.00
CA GLY A 64 -11.12 8.40 6.05
C GLY A 64 -10.25 7.26 6.56
N TYR A 65 -10.33 6.94 7.85
CA TYR A 65 -9.47 5.95 8.53
C TYR A 65 -7.98 6.30 8.54
N GLY A 66 -7.58 7.51 8.14
CA GLY A 66 -6.17 7.91 8.09
C GLY A 66 -5.35 7.28 6.96
N LYS A 67 -6.00 6.66 5.95
CA LYS A 67 -5.33 5.88 4.88
C LYS A 67 -4.42 6.70 3.95
N LEU A 68 -4.41 8.05 4.08
CA LEU A 68 -3.44 8.92 3.40
C LEU A 68 -2.11 9.05 4.15
N GLY A 69 -2.05 8.69 5.44
CA GLY A 69 -0.83 8.78 6.25
C GLY A 69 -0.42 10.21 6.64
N LEU A 70 -1.33 11.19 6.53
CA LEU A 70 -1.06 12.63 6.72
C LEU A 70 -1.26 13.11 8.17
N GLY A 71 -1.41 12.18 9.13
CA GLY A 71 -1.68 12.51 10.53
C GLY A 71 -3.13 12.91 10.82
N ASN A 72 -4.00 12.84 9.82
CA ASN A 72 -5.42 13.24 9.91
C ASN A 72 -6.31 12.37 9.00
N THR A 73 -7.61 12.66 8.97
CA THR A 73 -8.61 11.96 8.13
C THR A 73 -9.21 12.84 7.04
N THR A 74 -8.58 13.96 6.74
CA THR A 74 -9.04 14.92 5.73
C THR A 74 -8.88 14.37 4.31
N THR A 75 -9.88 14.61 3.46
CA THR A 75 -9.86 14.28 2.03
C THR A 75 -9.15 15.39 1.24
N TYR A 76 -8.27 15.02 0.32
CA TYR A 76 -7.51 15.95 -0.51
C TYR A 76 -7.65 15.62 -1.99
N SER A 77 -8.06 16.57 -2.81
CA SER A 77 -8.16 16.42 -4.28
C SER A 77 -6.86 16.72 -5.03
N SER A 78 -5.79 17.05 -4.30
CA SER A 78 -4.44 17.28 -4.85
C SER A 78 -3.39 16.52 -4.03
N PRO A 79 -2.27 16.11 -4.64
CA PRO A 79 -1.19 15.44 -3.93
C PRO A 79 -0.70 16.23 -2.71
N LYS A 80 -0.58 15.55 -1.56
CA LYS A 80 0.01 16.05 -0.31
C LYS A 80 1.17 15.16 0.08
N GLN A 81 2.28 15.76 0.50
CA GLN A 81 3.44 15.02 0.96
C GLN A 81 3.19 14.39 2.33
N VAL A 82 3.55 13.13 2.50
CA VAL A 82 3.45 12.38 3.75
C VAL A 82 4.79 12.49 4.50
N GLY A 83 4.79 13.28 5.56
CA GLY A 83 6.01 13.53 6.33
C GLY A 83 7.13 14.18 5.52
N ALA A 84 8.36 14.12 6.04
CA ALA A 84 9.55 14.72 5.44
C ALA A 84 10.60 13.70 4.98
N LEU A 85 10.34 12.40 5.10
CA LEU A 85 11.29 11.35 4.75
C LEU A 85 11.44 11.22 3.23
N THR A 86 12.64 10.85 2.79
CA THR A 86 13.05 10.75 1.37
C THR A 86 13.60 9.36 1.02
N ASP A 87 13.23 8.35 1.79
CA ASP A 87 13.72 6.99 1.67
C ASP A 87 12.63 5.98 1.24
N TRP A 88 11.49 6.47 0.77
CA TRP A 88 10.41 5.62 0.29
C TRP A 88 10.74 5.04 -1.10
N LEU A 89 10.50 3.74 -1.28
CA LEU A 89 10.86 2.98 -2.48
C LEU A 89 9.64 2.59 -3.31
N SER A 90 8.63 1.99 -2.67
CA SER A 90 7.41 1.52 -3.34
C SER A 90 6.20 1.57 -2.40
N VAL A 91 5.01 1.51 -2.98
CA VAL A 91 3.74 1.61 -2.27
C VAL A 91 2.73 0.59 -2.81
N ALA A 92 1.78 0.19 -1.95
CA ALA A 92 0.58 -0.53 -2.33
C ALA A 92 -0.63 0.00 -1.54
N CYS A 93 -1.81 0.00 -2.16
CA CYS A 93 -3.05 0.47 -1.57
C CYS A 93 -4.03 -0.67 -1.38
N GLY A 94 -4.44 -0.90 -0.14
CA GLY A 94 -5.62 -1.70 0.18
C GLY A 94 -6.91 -0.88 0.09
N LEU A 95 -8.03 -1.46 0.51
CA LEU A 95 -9.33 -0.76 0.42
C LEU A 95 -9.39 0.46 1.34
N TYR A 96 -8.91 0.33 2.58
CA TYR A 96 -8.94 1.36 3.61
C TYR A 96 -7.59 1.56 4.31
N PHE A 97 -6.52 1.03 3.74
CA PHE A 97 -5.17 1.13 4.27
C PHE A 97 -4.16 1.26 3.14
N SER A 98 -2.95 1.61 3.49
CA SER A 98 -1.81 1.70 2.59
C SER A 98 -0.60 1.04 3.23
N ILE A 99 0.27 0.47 2.43
CA ILE A 99 1.58 -0.01 2.86
C ILE A 99 2.66 0.56 1.95
N ALA A 100 3.84 0.72 2.49
CA ALA A 100 5.00 1.22 1.76
C ALA A 100 6.28 0.54 2.23
N LEU A 101 7.19 0.42 1.29
CA LEU A 101 8.53 -0.10 1.49
C LEU A 101 9.54 1.05 1.45
N LYS A 102 10.48 1.06 2.38
CA LYS A 102 11.63 1.97 2.38
C LYS A 102 12.87 1.33 1.75
N SER A 103 13.82 2.16 1.36
CA SER A 103 15.10 1.73 0.76
C SER A 103 16.00 0.96 1.73
N ASP A 104 15.79 1.12 3.04
CA ASP A 104 16.44 0.33 4.08
C ASP A 104 15.84 -1.09 4.23
N GLY A 105 14.84 -1.43 3.42
CA GLY A 105 14.14 -2.71 3.45
C GLY A 105 13.12 -2.84 4.57
N THR A 106 12.70 -1.76 5.22
CA THR A 106 11.61 -1.79 6.22
C THR A 106 10.25 -1.62 5.56
N LEU A 107 9.22 -2.30 6.11
CA LEU A 107 7.84 -2.23 5.67
C LEU A 107 7.00 -1.42 6.65
N TRP A 108 6.16 -0.53 6.13
CA TRP A 108 5.34 0.41 6.89
C TRP A 108 3.90 0.35 6.43
N GLY A 109 2.95 0.55 7.36
CA GLY A 109 1.52 0.56 7.04
C GLY A 109 0.78 1.68 7.76
N TRP A 110 -0.37 2.10 7.22
CA TRP A 110 -1.28 3.07 7.83
C TRP A 110 -2.68 2.94 7.25
N GLY A 111 -3.66 3.53 7.90
CA GLY A 111 -5.08 3.36 7.62
C GLY A 111 -5.74 2.41 8.61
N THR A 112 -6.80 1.73 8.19
CA THR A 112 -7.53 0.79 9.06
C THR A 112 -6.67 -0.41 9.44
N ASN A 113 -6.87 -0.91 10.67
CA ASN A 113 -6.16 -2.07 11.22
C ASN A 113 -7.07 -3.06 11.97
N ASP A 114 -8.36 -2.98 11.75
CA ASP A 114 -9.36 -3.79 12.48
C ASP A 114 -9.22 -5.29 12.22
N GLN A 115 -8.49 -5.67 11.17
CA GLN A 115 -8.21 -7.06 10.79
C GLN A 115 -6.71 -7.39 10.90
N GLY A 116 -5.88 -6.50 11.47
CA GLY A 116 -4.45 -6.70 11.60
C GLY A 116 -3.63 -6.47 10.32
N GLN A 117 -4.23 -5.85 9.30
CA GLN A 117 -3.63 -5.69 7.96
C GLN A 117 -2.40 -4.79 7.91
N LEU A 118 -2.11 -4.04 8.97
CA LEU A 118 -0.86 -3.25 9.08
C LEU A 118 0.31 -4.08 9.61
N GLY A 119 0.05 -5.24 10.21
CA GLY A 119 1.07 -6.13 10.75
C GLY A 119 1.89 -5.51 11.88
N ASP A 120 1.35 -4.53 12.59
CA ASP A 120 2.03 -3.79 13.67
C ASP A 120 1.92 -4.46 15.04
N GLY A 121 1.32 -5.66 15.09
CA GLY A 121 1.09 -6.42 16.33
C GLY A 121 0.03 -5.83 17.25
N ALA A 122 -0.59 -4.71 16.88
CA ALA A 122 -1.66 -4.13 17.67
C ALA A 122 -2.89 -5.07 17.71
N ALA A 123 -3.64 -5.01 18.79
CA ALA A 123 -4.89 -5.75 18.90
C ALA A 123 -5.83 -5.40 17.74
N PHE A 124 -6.67 -6.35 17.28
CA PHE A 124 -7.64 -6.14 16.21
C PHE A 124 -8.61 -4.98 16.47
N SER A 125 -8.78 -4.60 17.74
CA SER A 125 -9.50 -3.38 18.15
C SER A 125 -8.63 -2.13 18.22
N GLY A 126 -7.37 -2.18 17.77
CA GLY A 126 -6.36 -1.13 17.93
C GLY A 126 -6.59 0.12 17.08
N GLY A 127 -7.66 0.13 16.29
CA GLY A 127 -8.09 1.27 15.49
C GLY A 127 -7.16 1.61 14.33
N SER A 128 -7.55 2.63 13.58
CA SER A 128 -6.82 3.11 12.41
C SER A 128 -5.58 3.93 12.79
N LYS A 129 -4.55 3.88 11.97
CA LYS A 129 -3.34 4.70 12.08
C LYS A 129 -3.35 5.79 11.02
N SER A 130 -3.34 7.04 11.43
CA SER A 130 -3.33 8.18 10.49
C SER A 130 -1.94 8.59 10.01
N SER A 131 -0.89 7.98 10.56
CA SER A 131 0.52 8.13 10.16
C SER A 131 1.16 6.77 9.92
N PRO A 132 2.19 6.66 9.07
CA PRO A 132 2.91 5.41 8.88
C PRO A 132 3.45 4.83 10.17
N VAL A 133 3.19 3.53 10.41
CA VAL A 133 3.76 2.72 11.50
C VAL A 133 4.53 1.55 10.89
N GLN A 134 5.64 1.18 11.49
CA GLN A 134 6.44 0.05 11.03
C GLN A 134 5.77 -1.27 11.40
N THR A 135 5.85 -2.27 10.52
CA THR A 135 5.39 -3.62 10.83
C THR A 135 6.27 -4.25 11.93
N THR A 136 5.66 -5.07 12.80
CA THR A 136 6.34 -5.61 14.02
C THR A 136 7.37 -6.69 13.74
N LEU A 137 7.32 -7.39 12.63
CA LEU A 137 8.45 -8.20 12.22
C LEU A 137 9.56 -7.24 11.82
N ALA A 138 10.18 -6.68 12.85
CA ALA A 138 11.39 -5.91 12.74
C ALA A 138 12.42 -6.74 11.99
N GLY A 139 12.81 -6.24 10.89
CA GLY A 139 13.80 -6.83 10.00
C GLY A 139 13.77 -6.02 8.74
N THR A 140 14.92 -5.79 8.24
CA THR A 140 15.16 -5.30 6.90
C THR A 140 15.03 -6.46 5.90
N GLY A 141 15.08 -6.17 4.65
CA GLY A 141 15.09 -7.19 3.60
C GLY A 141 13.75 -7.40 2.92
N TRP A 142 12.76 -6.55 3.17
CA TRP A 142 11.55 -6.52 2.35
C TRP A 142 11.89 -5.99 0.95
N ALA A 143 11.46 -6.74 -0.09
CA ALA A 143 11.76 -6.45 -1.49
C ALA A 143 10.54 -5.96 -2.27
N SER A 144 9.35 -6.45 -1.91
CA SER A 144 8.09 -6.03 -2.55
C SER A 144 6.93 -6.12 -1.58
N CYS A 145 5.86 -5.39 -1.88
CA CYS A 145 4.62 -5.43 -1.11
C CYS A 145 3.39 -5.37 -2.01
N SER A 146 2.29 -5.92 -1.52
CA SER A 146 0.97 -5.92 -2.14
C SER A 146 -0.10 -5.71 -1.08
N ALA A 147 -1.15 -4.98 -1.41
CA ALA A 147 -2.26 -4.71 -0.51
C ALA A 147 -3.60 -4.92 -1.21
N GLY A 148 -4.47 -5.69 -0.58
CA GLY A 148 -5.80 -6.03 -1.08
C GLY A 148 -6.92 -5.34 -0.31
N MET A 149 -8.06 -6.03 -0.17
CA MET A 149 -9.18 -5.44 0.57
C MET A 149 -8.84 -5.24 2.05
N TYR A 150 -8.44 -6.30 2.74
CA TYR A 150 -8.04 -6.32 4.16
C TYR A 150 -6.81 -7.21 4.39
N VAL A 151 -6.10 -7.54 3.33
CA VAL A 151 -4.94 -8.42 3.34
C VAL A 151 -3.74 -7.66 2.82
N ALA A 152 -2.62 -7.79 3.50
CA ALA A 152 -1.33 -7.34 3.01
C ALA A 152 -0.40 -8.53 2.79
N GLY A 153 0.41 -8.46 1.76
CA GLY A 153 1.44 -9.46 1.44
C GLY A 153 2.76 -8.77 1.13
N ALA A 154 3.86 -9.42 1.45
CA ALA A 154 5.19 -8.91 1.15
C ALA A 154 6.18 -10.05 0.93
N ILE A 155 7.16 -9.83 0.07
CA ILE A 155 8.23 -10.79 -0.22
C ILE A 155 9.54 -10.17 0.23
N LYS A 156 10.37 -10.99 0.89
CA LYS A 156 11.73 -10.61 1.27
C LYS A 156 12.73 -10.91 0.16
N THR A 157 13.91 -10.31 0.26
CA THR A 157 15.03 -10.53 -0.67
C THR A 157 15.56 -11.97 -0.69
N ASP A 158 15.29 -12.73 0.38
CA ASP A 158 15.58 -14.17 0.48
C ASP A 158 14.53 -15.06 -0.22
N GLY A 159 13.52 -14.46 -0.86
CA GLY A 159 12.45 -15.16 -1.56
C GLY A 159 11.35 -15.71 -0.65
N THR A 160 11.31 -15.35 0.63
CA THR A 160 10.21 -15.75 1.52
C THR A 160 9.02 -14.82 1.36
N LEU A 161 7.80 -15.41 1.32
CA LEU A 161 6.51 -14.71 1.26
C LEU A 161 5.89 -14.62 2.65
N TRP A 162 5.37 -13.46 2.98
CA TRP A 162 4.70 -13.18 4.24
C TRP A 162 3.37 -12.48 3.99
N THR A 163 2.34 -12.84 4.76
CA THR A 163 1.00 -12.27 4.66
C THR A 163 0.47 -11.87 6.03
N MET A 164 -0.50 -10.95 6.09
CA MET A 164 -1.12 -10.44 7.30
C MET A 164 -2.49 -9.84 7.01
N GLY A 165 -3.33 -9.77 8.02
CA GLY A 165 -4.68 -9.22 7.92
C GLY A 165 -5.75 -10.27 8.02
N TYR A 166 -6.86 -10.03 7.34
CA TYR A 166 -8.08 -10.85 7.32
C TYR A 166 -7.85 -12.22 6.69
N ASN A 167 -8.31 -13.29 7.39
CA ASN A 167 -8.08 -14.66 6.96
C ASN A 167 -9.30 -15.59 7.01
N TYR A 168 -10.50 -15.06 7.20
CA TYR A 168 -11.71 -15.89 7.34
C TYR A 168 -11.90 -16.90 6.19
N TYR A 169 -11.51 -16.51 4.95
CA TYR A 169 -11.58 -17.37 3.76
C TYR A 169 -10.23 -18.06 3.42
N GLY A 170 -9.24 -18.05 4.32
CA GLY A 170 -7.91 -18.58 4.04
C GLY A 170 -7.09 -17.69 3.10
N SER A 171 -7.40 -16.41 3.00
CA SER A 171 -6.76 -15.45 2.06
C SER A 171 -5.27 -15.26 2.30
N LEU A 172 -4.79 -15.57 3.52
CA LEU A 172 -3.37 -15.46 3.86
C LEU A 172 -2.54 -16.64 3.31
N GLY A 173 -3.16 -17.80 3.06
CA GLY A 173 -2.46 -18.99 2.56
C GLY A 173 -1.58 -19.68 3.59
N ASP A 174 -1.79 -19.44 4.89
CA ASP A 174 -1.01 -20.01 6.00
C ASP A 174 -1.56 -21.37 6.52
N GLY A 175 -2.54 -21.94 5.83
CA GLY A 175 -3.21 -23.17 6.21
C GLY A 175 -4.26 -23.00 7.32
N THR A 176 -4.55 -21.78 7.73
CA THR A 176 -5.56 -21.45 8.75
C THR A 176 -6.65 -20.53 8.19
N SER A 177 -7.68 -20.27 8.99
CA SER A 177 -8.69 -19.22 8.73
C SER A 177 -8.71 -18.19 9.85
N VAL A 178 -7.58 -18.00 10.53
CA VAL A 178 -7.44 -17.06 11.66
C VAL A 178 -6.69 -15.82 11.20
N ASP A 179 -7.27 -14.64 11.45
CA ASP A 179 -6.67 -13.35 11.15
C ASP A 179 -5.30 -13.17 11.83
N LYS A 180 -4.37 -12.47 11.17
CA LYS A 180 -3.03 -12.24 11.68
C LYS A 180 -2.75 -10.73 11.77
N ASN A 181 -2.43 -10.26 12.98
CA ASN A 181 -2.01 -8.87 13.24
C ASN A 181 -0.48 -8.69 13.18
N THR A 182 0.24 -9.76 12.89
CA THR A 182 1.67 -9.76 12.57
C THR A 182 1.89 -10.53 11.28
N PRO A 183 2.92 -10.22 10.48
CA PRO A 183 3.22 -11.02 9.30
C PRO A 183 3.46 -12.49 9.65
N VAL A 184 2.83 -13.41 8.93
CA VAL A 184 3.06 -14.86 9.00
C VAL A 184 3.73 -15.34 7.71
N GLN A 185 4.75 -16.17 7.86
CA GLN A 185 5.45 -16.72 6.70
C GLN A 185 4.63 -17.81 6.02
N ILE A 186 4.51 -17.72 4.70
CA ILE A 186 3.91 -18.75 3.86
C ILE A 186 4.97 -19.77 3.49
N SER A 187 4.61 -21.06 3.53
CA SER A 187 5.54 -22.14 3.27
C SER A 187 6.18 -22.05 1.88
N GLY A 188 7.44 -22.45 1.80
CA GLY A 188 8.25 -22.39 0.60
C GLY A 188 9.09 -21.10 0.46
N THR A 189 10.01 -21.16 -0.47
CA THR A 189 10.93 -20.08 -0.84
C THR A 189 10.86 -19.86 -2.34
N ASN A 190 11.63 -18.90 -2.84
CA ASN A 190 11.68 -18.55 -4.27
C ASN A 190 10.40 -17.85 -4.77
N TRP A 191 9.66 -17.20 -3.87
CA TRP A 191 8.55 -16.35 -4.27
C TRP A 191 9.07 -15.08 -4.96
N LYS A 192 8.49 -14.76 -6.13
CA LYS A 192 8.89 -13.63 -6.97
C LYS A 192 7.89 -12.48 -6.94
N GLN A 193 6.60 -12.82 -6.91
CA GLN A 193 5.53 -11.83 -6.96
C GLN A 193 4.33 -12.31 -6.12
N VAL A 194 3.65 -11.37 -5.48
CA VAL A 194 2.40 -11.62 -4.77
C VAL A 194 1.38 -10.55 -5.16
N SER A 195 0.13 -10.96 -5.29
CA SER A 195 -1.03 -10.08 -5.44
C SER A 195 -2.07 -10.50 -4.43
N THR A 196 -2.49 -9.58 -3.59
CA THR A 196 -3.48 -9.81 -2.52
C THR A 196 -4.77 -9.07 -2.80
N SER A 197 -5.90 -9.72 -2.48
CA SER A 197 -7.24 -9.13 -2.50
C SER A 197 -8.10 -9.83 -1.43
N ILE A 198 -9.33 -10.23 -1.73
CA ILE A 198 -10.12 -11.21 -0.95
C ILE A 198 -9.51 -12.61 -1.15
N SER A 199 -8.99 -12.87 -2.35
CA SER A 199 -8.17 -14.03 -2.66
C SER A 199 -6.75 -13.57 -2.99
N SER A 200 -5.75 -14.37 -2.67
CA SER A 200 -4.35 -14.07 -2.95
C SER A 200 -3.78 -15.01 -4.00
N ALA A 201 -2.85 -14.52 -4.79
CA ALA A 201 -2.07 -15.31 -5.75
C ALA A 201 -0.59 -14.93 -5.64
N ALA A 202 0.28 -15.89 -5.86
CA ALA A 202 1.71 -15.66 -5.87
C ALA A 202 2.39 -16.51 -6.94
N ILE A 203 3.51 -16.01 -7.44
CA ILE A 203 4.31 -16.67 -8.50
C ILE A 203 5.72 -16.89 -7.95
N LYS A 204 6.26 -18.09 -8.18
CA LYS A 204 7.66 -18.41 -7.88
C LYS A 204 8.60 -18.02 -9.02
N THR A 205 9.89 -18.03 -8.74
CA THR A 205 10.95 -17.70 -9.74
C THR A 205 11.02 -18.69 -10.89
N ASP A 206 10.55 -19.93 -10.71
CA ASP A 206 10.43 -20.96 -11.73
C ASP A 206 9.16 -20.85 -12.60
N GLY A 207 8.29 -19.87 -12.29
CA GLY A 207 7.05 -19.61 -13.03
C GLY A 207 5.81 -20.38 -12.52
N THR A 208 5.95 -21.17 -11.44
CA THR A 208 4.81 -21.86 -10.78
C THR A 208 4.09 -20.97 -9.76
#